data_0964a500a7e398cecfd954d4c030012a
#
_entry.id   0964a500a7e398cecfd954d4c030012a
#
_cell.length_a   1.000
_cell.length_b   1.000
_cell.length_c   1.000
_cell.angle_alpha   90.00
_cell.angle_beta   90.00
_cell.angle_gamma   90.00
#
_symmetry.space_group_name_H-M   'P 1'
#
loop_
_entity.id
_entity.type
_entity.pdbx_description
1 polymer ?
#
loop_
_entity_poly.entity_id
_entity_poly.type
_entity_poly.pdbx_seq_one_letter_code
_entity_poly.pdbx_strand_id
1 'polypeptide(L)'
;MTLEERLDTDLKDAIKSGDTTRKLAIRAVKTAITEAKVSGTEARTVNDADVLAIITKQVKQRRDSIIEYNKGGRPDLAAQEQAEIAVLEVYLPKQLSEAEIRERAQAVIAELGVTDMKGFGSVMKRLSADLRGIADGQIINRVVRELLGG
;
A
#
# COMPACT_ATOMS: atom_id res chain seq x y z
N MET A 1 19.57 -11.75 -3.84
CA MET A 1 18.24 -12.39 -3.80
C MET A 1 17.21 -11.42 -4.30
N THR A 2 16.39 -11.82 -5.28
CA THR A 2 15.29 -11.02 -5.77
C THR A 2 14.16 -11.01 -4.73
N LEU A 3 13.24 -10.05 -4.87
CA LEU A 3 12.07 -9.98 -4.01
C LEU A 3 11.19 -11.23 -4.15
N GLU A 4 11.06 -11.75 -5.38
CA GLU A 4 10.32 -12.98 -5.64
C GLU A 4 10.95 -14.18 -4.91
N GLU A 5 12.28 -14.31 -4.95
CA GLU A 5 13.00 -15.35 -4.22
C GLU A 5 12.84 -15.22 -2.71
N ARG A 6 12.84 -13.98 -2.21
CA ARG A 6 12.60 -13.71 -0.78
C ARG A 6 11.20 -14.16 -0.37
N LEU A 7 10.20 -13.85 -1.19
CA LEU A 7 8.83 -14.31 -0.96
C LEU A 7 8.74 -15.84 -0.94
N ASP A 8 9.46 -16.53 -1.82
CA ASP A 8 9.50 -18.00 -1.83
C ASP A 8 10.07 -18.56 -0.55
N THR A 9 11.17 -18.00 -0.08
CA THR A 9 11.82 -18.41 1.18
C THR A 9 10.88 -18.16 2.36
N ASP A 10 10.28 -16.99 2.42
CA ASP A 10 9.38 -16.61 3.50
C ASP A 10 8.11 -17.48 3.53
N LEU A 11 7.60 -17.87 2.35
CA LEU A 11 6.47 -18.79 2.28
C LEU A 11 6.81 -20.16 2.87
N LYS A 12 7.98 -20.70 2.55
CA LYS A 12 8.44 -21.97 3.12
C LYS A 12 8.55 -21.87 4.65
N ASP A 13 9.08 -20.77 5.15
CA ASP A 13 9.20 -20.54 6.59
C ASP A 13 7.84 -20.44 7.27
N ALA A 14 6.89 -19.76 6.63
CA ALA A 14 5.52 -19.64 7.15
C ALA A 14 4.80 -20.99 7.21
N ILE A 15 5.01 -21.83 6.20
CA ILE A 15 4.45 -23.20 6.18
C ILE A 15 5.05 -24.03 7.30
N LYS A 16 6.36 -23.99 7.47
CA LYS A 16 7.06 -24.77 8.51
C LYS A 16 6.65 -24.33 9.92
N SER A 17 6.48 -23.04 10.15
CA SER A 17 6.10 -22.49 11.47
C SER A 17 4.61 -22.57 11.75
N GLY A 18 3.79 -22.90 10.76
CA GLY A 18 2.34 -22.92 10.92
C GLY A 18 1.71 -21.51 10.96
N ASP A 19 2.41 -20.49 10.46
CA ASP A 19 1.92 -19.12 10.40
C ASP A 19 0.94 -18.98 9.23
N THR A 20 -0.33 -19.20 9.51
CA THR A 20 -1.40 -19.21 8.51
C THR A 20 -1.59 -17.82 7.88
N THR A 21 -1.56 -16.75 8.67
CA THR A 21 -1.72 -15.38 8.17
C THR A 21 -0.62 -15.03 7.17
N ARG A 22 0.61 -15.30 7.55
CA ARG A 22 1.77 -15.05 6.70
C ARG A 22 1.72 -15.88 5.42
N LYS A 23 1.35 -17.14 5.54
CA LYS A 23 1.17 -18.04 4.40
C LYS A 23 0.15 -17.53 3.41
N LEU A 24 -1.03 -17.13 3.89
CA LEU A 24 -2.12 -16.61 3.03
C LEU A 24 -1.74 -15.32 2.33
N ALA A 25 -1.15 -14.38 3.06
CA ALA A 25 -0.75 -13.09 2.50
C ALA A 25 0.31 -13.26 1.40
N ILE A 26 1.34 -14.07 1.65
CA ILE A 26 2.41 -14.31 0.68
C ILE A 26 1.87 -15.07 -0.54
N ARG A 27 1.02 -16.07 -0.34
CA ARG A 27 0.41 -16.80 -1.46
C ARG A 27 -0.41 -15.91 -2.36
N ALA A 28 -1.15 -14.95 -1.80
CA ALA A 28 -1.91 -13.99 -2.60
C ALA A 28 -1.01 -13.15 -3.51
N VAL A 29 0.13 -12.72 -2.99
CA VAL A 29 1.13 -11.98 -3.79
C VAL A 29 1.70 -12.87 -4.89
N LYS A 30 2.07 -14.10 -4.57
CA LYS A 30 2.65 -15.04 -5.54
C LYS A 30 1.66 -15.38 -6.66
N THR A 31 0.39 -15.52 -6.34
CA THR A 31 -0.67 -15.72 -7.34
C THR A 31 -0.76 -14.52 -8.28
N ALA A 32 -0.73 -13.29 -7.73
CA ALA A 32 -0.75 -12.08 -8.53
C ALA A 32 0.50 -11.95 -9.42
N ILE A 33 1.66 -12.37 -8.93
CA ILE A 33 2.89 -12.41 -9.72
C ILE A 33 2.74 -13.38 -10.90
N THR A 34 2.21 -14.56 -10.66
CA THR A 34 1.98 -15.57 -11.70
C THR A 34 1.03 -15.04 -12.76
N GLU A 35 -0.07 -14.40 -12.35
CA GLU A 35 -1.03 -13.79 -13.26
C GLU A 35 -0.37 -12.69 -14.10
N ALA A 36 0.48 -11.87 -13.50
CA ALA A 36 1.21 -10.81 -14.20
C ALA A 36 2.16 -11.37 -15.28
N LYS A 37 2.80 -12.53 -14.99
CA LYS A 37 3.71 -13.17 -15.94
C LYS A 37 3.01 -13.72 -17.17
N VAL A 38 1.75 -14.12 -17.06
CA VAL A 38 0.98 -14.73 -18.14
C VAL A 38 -0.10 -13.80 -18.72
N SER A 39 -0.19 -12.56 -18.23
CA SER A 39 -1.13 -11.59 -18.79
C SER A 39 -0.65 -11.14 -20.17
N GLY A 40 -1.55 -11.13 -21.16
CA GLY A 40 -1.25 -10.78 -22.53
C GLY A 40 -0.91 -12.01 -23.38
N THR A 41 -0.35 -11.77 -24.58
CA THR A 41 -0.07 -12.81 -25.57
C THR A 41 1.28 -13.48 -25.39
N GLU A 42 2.19 -12.87 -24.65
CA GLU A 42 3.55 -13.37 -24.41
C GLU A 42 3.84 -13.42 -22.91
N ALA A 43 4.59 -14.44 -22.49
CA ALA A 43 5.11 -14.52 -21.14
C ALA A 43 6.09 -13.38 -20.90
N ARG A 44 5.96 -12.70 -19.76
CA ARG A 44 6.86 -11.60 -19.40
C ARG A 44 7.59 -11.89 -18.08
N THR A 45 8.77 -11.28 -17.95
CA THR A 45 9.50 -11.25 -16.69
C THR A 45 8.88 -10.21 -15.75
N VAL A 46 8.88 -10.52 -14.46
CA VAL A 46 8.41 -9.61 -13.42
C VAL A 46 9.63 -9.28 -12.56
N ASN A 47 10.02 -8.00 -12.55
CA ASN A 47 11.15 -7.52 -11.75
C ASN A 47 10.70 -7.06 -10.35
N ASP A 48 11.66 -6.65 -9.51
CA ASP A 48 11.36 -6.21 -8.14
C ASP A 48 10.42 -5.02 -8.10
N ALA A 49 10.54 -4.08 -9.04
CA ALA A 49 9.62 -2.94 -9.11
C ALA A 49 8.18 -3.38 -9.39
N ASP A 50 8.00 -4.36 -10.27
CA ASP A 50 6.69 -4.94 -10.55
C ASP A 50 6.12 -5.65 -9.32
N VAL A 51 6.95 -6.39 -8.60
CA VAL A 51 6.53 -7.09 -7.38
C VAL A 51 6.12 -6.09 -6.30
N LEU A 52 6.88 -5.01 -6.11
CA LEU A 52 6.53 -3.95 -5.17
C LEU A 52 5.19 -3.30 -5.52
N ALA A 53 4.92 -3.06 -6.80
CA ALA A 53 3.63 -2.52 -7.26
C ALA A 53 2.47 -3.48 -6.94
N ILE A 54 2.68 -4.78 -7.12
CA ILE A 54 1.69 -5.80 -6.78
C ILE A 54 1.41 -5.79 -5.27
N ILE A 55 2.45 -5.76 -4.44
CA ILE A 55 2.30 -5.74 -2.98
C ILE A 55 1.56 -4.47 -2.54
N THR A 56 1.94 -3.32 -3.07
CA THR A 56 1.29 -2.03 -2.78
C THR A 56 -0.20 -2.08 -3.10
N LYS A 57 -0.57 -2.62 -4.26
CA LYS A 57 -1.96 -2.77 -4.66
C LYS A 57 -2.73 -3.69 -3.69
N GLN A 58 -2.13 -4.79 -3.28
CA GLN A 58 -2.77 -5.71 -2.34
C GLN A 58 -2.95 -5.10 -0.96
N VAL A 59 -2.00 -4.32 -0.49
CA VAL A 59 -2.14 -3.58 0.78
C VAL A 59 -3.29 -2.59 0.68
N LYS A 60 -3.38 -1.84 -0.43
CA LYS A 60 -4.48 -0.89 -0.64
C LYS A 60 -5.84 -1.59 -0.65
N GLN A 61 -5.97 -2.70 -1.35
CA GLN A 61 -7.21 -3.48 -1.40
C GLN A 61 -7.65 -3.94 0.00
N ARG A 62 -6.69 -4.34 0.83
CA ARG A 62 -6.97 -4.75 2.21
C ARG A 62 -7.40 -3.57 3.07
N ARG A 63 -6.81 -2.39 2.88
CA ARG A 63 -7.25 -1.18 3.59
C ARG A 63 -8.68 -0.81 3.22
N ASP A 64 -9.04 -0.90 1.95
CA ASP A 64 -10.40 -0.66 1.49
C ASP A 64 -11.37 -1.67 2.12
N SER A 65 -10.97 -2.94 2.19
CA SER A 65 -11.76 -3.99 2.84
C SER A 65 -11.97 -3.72 4.33
N ILE A 66 -10.96 -3.24 5.03
CA ILE A 66 -11.06 -2.89 6.45
C ILE A 66 -12.14 -1.83 6.68
N ILE A 67 -12.19 -0.82 5.83
CA ILE A 67 -13.21 0.24 5.91
C ILE A 67 -14.61 -0.38 5.77
N GLU A 68 -14.81 -1.24 4.78
CA GLU A 68 -16.09 -1.87 4.53
C GLU A 68 -16.49 -2.85 5.66
N TYR A 69 -15.55 -3.64 6.17
CA TYR A 69 -15.82 -4.55 7.29
C TYR A 69 -16.19 -3.78 8.57
N ASN A 70 -15.53 -2.66 8.84
CA ASN A 70 -15.87 -1.85 10.01
C ASN A 70 -17.25 -1.21 9.86
N LYS A 71 -17.63 -0.75 8.66
CA LYS A 71 -18.97 -0.24 8.39
C LYS A 71 -20.03 -1.33 8.54
N GLY A 72 -19.70 -2.56 8.18
CA GLY A 72 -20.60 -3.71 8.26
C GLY A 72 -20.63 -4.38 9.64
N GLY A 73 -19.96 -3.82 10.65
CA GLY A 73 -19.95 -4.39 12.00
C GLY A 73 -19.16 -5.71 12.11
N ARG A 74 -18.13 -5.87 11.27
CA ARG A 74 -17.28 -7.06 11.28
C ARG A 74 -15.82 -6.70 11.62
N PRO A 75 -15.55 -6.25 12.88
CA PRO A 75 -14.19 -5.90 13.30
C PRO A 75 -13.24 -7.12 13.31
N ASP A 76 -13.77 -8.33 13.45
CA ASP A 76 -13.01 -9.58 13.35
C ASP A 76 -12.37 -9.75 11.97
N LEU A 77 -13.14 -9.49 10.90
CA LEU A 77 -12.64 -9.57 9.53
C LEU A 77 -11.68 -8.41 9.22
N ALA A 78 -11.97 -7.21 9.74
CA ALA A 78 -11.06 -6.07 9.62
C ALA A 78 -9.70 -6.36 10.27
N ALA A 79 -9.69 -7.01 11.45
CA ALA A 79 -8.46 -7.39 12.15
C ALA A 79 -7.64 -8.39 11.35
N GLN A 80 -8.28 -9.34 10.67
CA GLN A 80 -7.60 -10.31 9.80
C GLN A 80 -6.92 -9.61 8.63
N GLU A 81 -7.62 -8.67 7.98
CA GLU A 81 -7.03 -7.87 6.90
C GLU A 81 -5.83 -7.07 7.39
N GLN A 82 -5.93 -6.47 8.58
CA GLN A 82 -4.84 -5.71 9.17
C GLN A 82 -3.62 -6.59 9.46
N ALA A 83 -3.83 -7.81 9.92
CA ALA A 83 -2.75 -8.76 10.16
C ALA A 83 -2.02 -9.11 8.85
N GLU A 84 -2.75 -9.28 7.76
CA GLU A 84 -2.17 -9.54 6.43
C GLU A 84 -1.41 -8.32 5.90
N ILE A 85 -1.90 -7.11 6.14
CA ILE A 85 -1.18 -5.87 5.80
C ILE A 85 0.18 -5.85 6.51
N ALA A 86 0.22 -6.18 7.79
CA ALA A 86 1.47 -6.19 8.57
C ALA A 86 2.50 -7.15 7.96
N VAL A 87 2.06 -8.30 7.45
CA VAL A 87 2.93 -9.25 6.74
C VAL A 87 3.51 -8.62 5.48
N LEU A 88 2.69 -7.96 4.68
CA LEU A 88 3.09 -7.42 3.38
C LEU A 88 3.95 -6.16 3.50
N GLU A 89 3.72 -5.35 4.49
CA GLU A 89 4.46 -4.09 4.67
C GLU A 89 5.96 -4.29 4.90
N VAL A 90 6.39 -5.45 5.40
CA VAL A 90 7.82 -5.73 5.59
C VAL A 90 8.60 -5.75 4.26
N TYR A 91 7.92 -5.94 3.15
CA TYR A 91 8.52 -5.94 1.82
C TYR A 91 8.56 -4.56 1.17
N LEU A 92 7.77 -3.63 1.68
CA LEU A 92 7.67 -2.28 1.13
C LEU A 92 8.73 -1.36 1.74
N PRO A 93 9.09 -0.25 1.07
CA PRO A 93 9.87 0.81 1.70
C PRO A 93 9.17 1.28 2.98
N LYS A 94 9.94 1.87 3.90
CA LYS A 94 9.38 2.41 5.14
C LYS A 94 8.22 3.35 4.84
N GLN A 95 7.07 3.07 5.42
CA GLN A 95 5.87 3.89 5.24
C GLN A 95 5.94 5.13 6.13
N LEU A 96 5.48 6.26 5.61
CA LEU A 96 5.39 7.49 6.38
C LEU A 96 4.21 7.44 7.36
N SER A 97 4.42 7.93 8.56
CA SER A 97 3.35 8.16 9.54
C SER A 97 2.45 9.31 9.07
N GLU A 98 1.25 9.41 9.67
CA GLU A 98 0.37 10.56 9.38
C GLU A 98 1.04 11.88 9.69
N ALA A 99 1.81 11.96 10.77
CA ALA A 99 2.56 13.17 11.14
C ALA A 99 3.59 13.55 10.07
N GLU A 100 4.31 12.57 9.55
CA GLU A 100 5.28 12.78 8.47
C GLU A 100 4.60 13.20 7.17
N ILE A 101 3.45 12.61 6.85
CA ILE A 101 2.63 12.99 5.69
C ILE A 101 2.19 14.45 5.84
N ARG A 102 1.74 14.84 7.04
CA ARG A 102 1.30 16.21 7.33
C ARG A 102 2.43 17.21 7.13
N GLU A 103 3.63 16.90 7.60
CA GLU A 103 4.81 17.76 7.38
C GLU A 103 5.11 17.94 5.89
N ARG A 104 5.07 16.85 5.14
CA ARG A 104 5.30 16.90 3.69
C ARG A 104 4.23 17.72 2.97
N ALA A 105 2.97 17.55 3.38
CA ALA A 105 1.85 18.29 2.81
C ALA A 105 1.98 19.79 3.10
N GLN A 106 2.33 20.17 4.32
CA GLN A 106 2.54 21.57 4.70
C GLN A 106 3.67 22.20 3.86
N ALA A 107 4.75 21.47 3.65
CA ALA A 107 5.88 21.96 2.84
C ALA A 107 5.46 22.20 1.37
N VAL A 108 4.70 21.28 0.79
CA VAL A 108 4.21 21.40 -0.60
C VAL A 108 3.21 22.55 -0.72
N ILE A 109 2.30 22.69 0.22
CA ILE A 109 1.32 23.80 0.25
C ILE A 109 2.06 25.15 0.28
N ALA A 110 3.07 25.27 1.13
CA ALA A 110 3.88 26.48 1.22
C ALA A 110 4.67 26.75 -0.08
N GLU A 111 5.30 25.72 -0.63
CA GLU A 111 6.06 25.81 -1.87
C GLU A 111 5.21 26.25 -3.05
N LEU A 112 4.00 25.71 -3.17
CA LEU A 112 3.08 26.05 -4.26
C LEU A 112 2.26 27.32 -4.00
N GLY A 113 2.34 27.89 -2.80
CA GLY A 113 1.60 29.10 -2.45
C GLY A 113 0.08 28.90 -2.39
N VAL A 114 -0.37 27.67 -2.12
CA VAL A 114 -1.79 27.34 -2.03
C VAL A 114 -2.35 27.76 -0.67
N THR A 115 -3.52 28.37 -0.65
CA THR A 115 -4.14 28.89 0.56
C THR A 115 -5.54 28.33 0.85
N ASP A 116 -6.16 27.65 -0.11
CA ASP A 116 -7.52 27.11 0.03
C ASP A 116 -7.72 25.87 -0.86
N MET A 117 -8.94 25.35 -0.86
CA MET A 117 -9.29 24.13 -1.60
C MET A 117 -9.19 24.27 -3.13
N LYS A 118 -9.06 25.47 -3.66
CA LYS A 118 -8.85 25.66 -5.12
C LYS A 118 -7.54 25.04 -5.57
N GLY A 119 -6.54 25.01 -4.68
CA GLY A 119 -5.24 24.40 -4.94
C GLY A 119 -5.15 22.93 -4.58
N PHE A 120 -6.23 22.31 -4.12
CA PHE A 120 -6.24 20.90 -3.68
C PHE A 120 -5.66 19.95 -4.73
N GLY A 121 -6.10 20.07 -5.98
CA GLY A 121 -5.67 19.21 -7.06
C GLY A 121 -4.17 19.28 -7.33
N SER A 122 -3.60 20.50 -7.31
CA SER A 122 -2.16 20.70 -7.52
C SER A 122 -1.34 20.10 -6.39
N VAL A 123 -1.77 20.27 -5.15
CA VAL A 123 -1.11 19.71 -3.97
C VAL A 123 -1.17 18.17 -4.02
N MET A 124 -2.34 17.61 -4.32
CA MET A 124 -2.52 16.17 -4.41
C MET A 124 -1.67 15.54 -5.50
N LYS A 125 -1.60 16.19 -6.67
CA LYS A 125 -0.77 15.71 -7.78
C LYS A 125 0.69 15.61 -7.37
N ARG A 126 1.20 16.65 -6.72
CA ARG A 126 2.60 16.72 -6.28
C ARG A 126 2.88 15.68 -5.20
N LEU A 127 2.05 15.60 -4.17
CA LEU A 127 2.25 14.66 -3.06
C LEU A 127 2.09 13.22 -3.51
N SER A 128 1.12 12.91 -4.36
CA SER A 128 0.92 11.55 -4.86
C SER A 128 2.12 11.07 -5.66
N ALA A 129 2.78 11.95 -6.39
CA ALA A 129 4.02 11.63 -7.12
C ALA A 129 5.19 11.46 -6.16
N ASP A 130 5.39 12.41 -5.24
CA ASP A 130 6.54 12.42 -4.31
C ASP A 130 6.49 11.27 -3.29
N LEU A 131 5.30 10.89 -2.85
CA LEU A 131 5.10 9.90 -1.79
C LEU A 131 4.63 8.54 -2.32
N ARG A 132 4.77 8.31 -3.60
CA ARG A 132 4.36 7.04 -4.23
C ARG A 132 5.04 5.84 -3.55
N GLY A 133 4.24 4.89 -3.09
CA GLY A 133 4.72 3.66 -2.46
C GLY A 133 5.15 3.80 -1.00
N ILE A 134 5.20 5.02 -0.44
CA ILE A 134 5.58 5.24 0.95
C ILE A 134 4.50 5.89 1.79
N ALA A 135 3.36 6.24 1.22
CA ALA A 135 2.23 6.82 1.94
C ALA A 135 0.90 6.36 1.33
N ASP A 136 -0.11 6.20 2.19
CA ASP A 136 -1.46 5.85 1.78
C ASP A 136 -2.13 7.07 1.15
N GLY A 137 -2.63 6.92 -0.09
CA GLY A 137 -3.31 7.99 -0.81
C GLY A 137 -4.55 8.52 -0.10
N GLN A 138 -5.26 7.69 0.65
CA GLN A 138 -6.43 8.13 1.43
C GLN A 138 -6.03 9.04 2.58
N ILE A 139 -4.91 8.73 3.26
CA ILE A 139 -4.39 9.57 4.33
C ILE A 139 -3.90 10.90 3.76
N ILE A 140 -3.19 10.88 2.63
CA ILE A 140 -2.74 12.09 1.95
C ILE A 140 -3.95 12.99 1.64
N ASN A 141 -4.99 12.42 1.04
CA ASN A 141 -6.22 13.14 0.68
C ASN A 141 -6.85 13.82 1.90
N ARG A 142 -7.03 13.05 2.99
CA ARG A 142 -7.63 13.57 4.23
C ARG A 142 -6.79 14.69 4.84
N VAL A 143 -5.49 14.49 4.93
CA VAL A 143 -4.57 15.48 5.51
C VAL A 143 -4.57 16.77 4.71
N VAL A 144 -4.51 16.70 3.38
CA VAL A 144 -4.53 17.88 2.53
C VAL A 144 -5.86 18.63 2.67
N ARG A 145 -6.98 17.91 2.72
CA ARG A 145 -8.29 18.55 2.94
C ARG A 145 -8.33 19.30 4.28
N GLU A 146 -7.86 18.66 5.34
CA GLU A 146 -7.80 19.29 6.66
C GLU A 146 -6.95 20.57 6.64
N LEU A 147 -5.79 20.53 5.98
CA LEU A 147 -4.88 21.67 5.92
C LEU A 147 -5.41 22.81 5.07
N LEU A 148 -6.23 22.53 4.07
CA LEU A 148 -6.80 23.55 3.17
C LEU A 148 -8.22 23.97 3.56
N GLY A 149 -8.73 23.48 4.68
CA GLY A 149 -10.03 23.87 5.21
C GLY A 149 -11.22 23.22 4.52
N GLY A 150 -10.98 22.07 3.86
CA GLY A 150 -12.02 21.31 3.19
C GLY A 150 -12.73 20.28 4.05
#